data_e25fbdd2c98d04f0b8bbc46c86b41817
#
_entry.id   e25fbdd2c98d04f0b8bbc46c86b41817
#
_cell.length_a   1.000
_cell.length_b   1.000
_cell.length_c   1.000
_cell.angle_alpha   90.00
_cell.angle_beta   90.00
_cell.angle_gamma   90.00
#
_symmetry.space_group_name_H-M   'P 1'
#
loop_
_entity.id
_entity.type
_entity.pdbx_description
1 polymer ?
#
loop_
_entity_poly.entity_id
_entity_poly.type
_entity_poly.pdbx_seq_one_letter_code
_entity_poly.pdbx_strand_id
1 'polypeptide(L)'
;MNHHRLILATRRNVITRLEHFLVFLRDKYPDARLIGERYIDPTSLLFTQEYLESDKLGLVLKKTLLERYTAPIIVIMGHAGKLYVIDGHHRALVYAWIREKTPAFVINIPSYRPINQYSIIDVKLLNPLDTPLELLTWRHMVNIIRFLELVHKTLAKVWFDKLEITRLIPTQVLYKAERVLNRRSSVDPILTYQFGDEYYVIDGHTRVCNKLVKGGGEIESVVFTLGVEIGIVRNARLIGLRFEKETCTQG
;
A
#
# COMPACT_ATOMS: atom_id res chain seq x y z
N MET A 1 26.57 6.85 9.13
CA MET A 1 25.64 5.75 8.77
C MET A 1 25.15 5.98 7.35
N ASN A 2 25.50 5.08 6.43
CA ASN A 2 25.03 5.20 5.05
C ASN A 2 23.54 4.84 5.01
N HIS A 3 22.68 5.84 5.02
CA HIS A 3 21.26 5.64 4.70
C HIS A 3 21.19 5.15 3.24
N HIS A 4 21.02 3.86 3.05
CA HIS A 4 20.73 3.31 1.73
C HIS A 4 19.42 3.95 1.25
N ARG A 5 19.56 4.95 0.38
CA ARG A 5 18.41 5.61 -0.24
C ARG A 5 17.62 4.55 -0.99
N LEU A 6 16.39 4.29 -0.54
CA LEU A 6 15.49 3.37 -1.23
C LEU A 6 15.20 3.95 -2.62
N ILE A 7 15.65 3.25 -3.66
CA ILE A 7 15.45 3.66 -5.06
C ILE A 7 14.47 2.69 -5.70
N LEU A 8 13.40 3.23 -6.28
CA LEU A 8 12.48 2.43 -7.07
C LEU A 8 13.05 2.11 -8.44
N ALA A 9 12.79 0.89 -8.90
CA ALA A 9 13.21 0.47 -10.23
C ALA A 9 12.46 1.26 -11.30
N THR A 10 13.19 1.86 -12.24
CA THR A 10 12.60 2.41 -13.46
C THR A 10 12.25 1.28 -14.44
N ARG A 11 11.44 1.57 -15.46
CA ARG A 11 11.19 0.63 -16.56
C ARG A 11 12.50 0.09 -17.17
N ARG A 12 13.50 0.95 -17.39
CA ARG A 12 14.81 0.58 -17.91
C ARG A 12 15.51 -0.43 -17.00
N ASN A 13 15.51 -0.20 -15.67
CA ASN A 13 16.09 -1.14 -14.71
C ASN A 13 15.40 -2.51 -14.76
N VAL A 14 14.07 -2.54 -14.95
CA VAL A 14 13.34 -3.81 -15.06
C VAL A 14 13.71 -4.56 -16.35
N ILE A 15 13.86 -3.85 -17.47
CA ILE A 15 14.30 -4.46 -18.75
C ILE A 15 15.69 -5.07 -18.60
N THR A 16 16.66 -4.34 -18.02
CA THR A 16 18.00 -4.89 -17.77
C THR A 16 17.96 -6.14 -16.90
N ARG A 17 17.14 -6.15 -15.84
CA ARG A 17 16.96 -7.34 -15.00
C ARG A 17 16.33 -8.49 -15.77
N LEU A 18 15.32 -8.20 -16.61
CA LEU A 18 14.67 -9.19 -17.46
C LEU A 18 15.68 -9.89 -18.38
N GLU A 19 16.59 -9.13 -19.01
CA GLU A 19 17.63 -9.67 -19.86
C GLU A 19 18.55 -10.62 -19.07
N HIS A 20 19.01 -10.21 -17.88
CA HIS A 20 19.81 -11.07 -17.00
C HIS A 20 19.05 -12.32 -16.56
N PHE A 21 17.77 -12.20 -16.17
CA PHE A 21 16.93 -13.34 -15.81
C PHE A 21 16.75 -14.31 -16.97
N LEU A 22 16.54 -13.81 -18.20
CA LEU A 22 16.37 -14.67 -19.37
C LEU A 22 17.62 -15.49 -19.67
N VAL A 23 18.81 -14.90 -19.53
CA VAL A 23 20.09 -15.64 -19.69
C VAL A 23 20.17 -16.76 -18.66
N PHE A 24 19.98 -16.44 -17.37
CA PHE A 24 20.03 -17.41 -16.28
C PHE A 24 18.95 -18.50 -16.39
N LEU A 25 17.72 -18.10 -16.78
CA LEU A 25 16.62 -19.05 -16.88
C LEU A 25 16.79 -20.01 -18.06
N ARG A 26 17.34 -19.57 -19.19
CA ARG A 26 17.59 -20.44 -20.35
C ARG A 26 18.63 -21.51 -20.10
N ASP A 27 19.60 -21.23 -19.24
CA ASP A 27 20.58 -22.22 -18.80
C ASP A 27 19.90 -23.37 -18.04
N LYS A 28 18.95 -23.06 -17.18
CA LYS A 28 18.23 -24.05 -16.38
C LYS A 28 16.96 -24.61 -17.05
N TYR A 29 16.31 -23.79 -17.89
CA TYR A 29 15.07 -24.08 -18.58
C TYR A 29 15.24 -23.73 -20.08
N PRO A 30 15.72 -24.65 -20.93
CA PRO A 30 16.00 -24.38 -22.35
C PRO A 30 14.75 -23.94 -23.14
N ASP A 31 13.55 -24.27 -22.66
CA ASP A 31 12.24 -23.90 -23.21
C ASP A 31 11.75 -22.52 -22.76
N ALA A 32 12.52 -21.79 -21.94
CA ALA A 32 12.16 -20.46 -21.48
C ALA A 32 12.02 -19.47 -22.64
N ARG A 33 10.81 -18.90 -22.80
CA ARG A 33 10.48 -17.95 -23.88
C ARG A 33 9.84 -16.70 -23.32
N LEU A 34 10.34 -15.53 -23.73
CA LEU A 34 9.69 -14.26 -23.45
C LEU A 34 8.44 -14.14 -24.32
N ILE A 35 7.25 -14.04 -23.69
CA ILE A 35 5.98 -13.76 -24.38
C ILE A 35 5.88 -12.26 -24.71
N GLY A 36 6.49 -11.39 -23.89
CA GLY A 36 6.45 -9.94 -23.98
C GLY A 36 5.70 -9.30 -22.83
N GLU A 37 5.34 -8.03 -23.01
CA GLU A 37 4.61 -7.25 -22.01
C GLU A 37 3.11 -7.54 -22.07
N ARG A 38 2.49 -7.69 -20.90
CA ARG A 38 1.06 -7.92 -20.73
C ARG A 38 0.55 -7.13 -19.52
N TYR A 39 -0.74 -6.83 -19.52
CA TYR A 39 -1.46 -6.29 -18.36
C TYR A 39 -2.20 -7.43 -17.66
N ILE A 40 -1.79 -7.75 -16.45
CA ILE A 40 -2.26 -8.93 -15.69
C ILE A 40 -3.11 -8.45 -14.51
N ASP A 41 -4.19 -9.19 -14.20
CA ASP A 41 -4.91 -8.99 -12.94
C ASP A 41 -4.00 -9.40 -11.77
N PRO A 42 -3.62 -8.46 -10.88
CA PRO A 42 -2.70 -8.74 -9.79
C PRO A 42 -3.25 -9.78 -8.80
N THR A 43 -4.57 -10.00 -8.72
CA THR A 43 -5.18 -11.01 -7.84
C THR A 43 -4.95 -12.44 -8.32
N SER A 44 -4.59 -12.62 -9.59
CA SER A 44 -4.23 -13.92 -10.17
C SER A 44 -2.76 -14.31 -9.95
N LEU A 45 -1.96 -13.41 -9.39
CA LEU A 45 -0.53 -13.59 -9.20
C LEU A 45 -0.23 -14.40 -7.95
N LEU A 46 0.74 -15.31 -8.06
CA LEU A 46 1.34 -16.01 -6.94
C LEU A 46 2.70 -15.41 -6.61
N PHE A 47 2.92 -15.11 -5.36
CA PHE A 47 4.17 -14.54 -4.86
C PHE A 47 5.16 -15.64 -4.54
N THR A 48 6.43 -15.45 -4.88
CA THR A 48 7.53 -16.36 -4.52
C THR A 48 8.25 -15.94 -3.24
N GLN A 49 7.82 -14.83 -2.62
CA GLN A 49 8.31 -14.30 -1.35
C GLN A 49 7.16 -14.24 -0.33
N GLU A 50 7.43 -14.73 0.88
CA GLU A 50 6.48 -14.66 2.00
C GLU A 50 6.42 -13.27 2.62
N TYR A 51 7.55 -12.56 2.63
CA TYR A 51 7.71 -11.28 3.31
C TYR A 51 8.08 -10.16 2.35
N LEU A 52 7.49 -8.98 2.55
CA LEU A 52 7.82 -7.75 1.87
C LEU A 52 8.27 -6.68 2.87
N GLU A 53 9.24 -5.85 2.49
CA GLU A 53 9.69 -4.73 3.31
C GLU A 53 8.63 -3.62 3.32
N SER A 54 8.18 -3.24 4.53
CA SER A 54 7.13 -2.23 4.70
C SER A 54 7.54 -0.84 4.20
N ASP A 55 8.81 -0.44 4.37
CA ASP A 55 9.34 0.85 3.88
C ASP A 55 9.27 0.94 2.36
N LYS A 56 9.70 -0.13 1.69
CA LYS A 56 9.67 -0.23 0.23
C LYS A 56 8.23 -0.27 -0.30
N LEU A 57 7.34 -0.97 0.40
CA LEU A 57 5.92 -0.98 0.07
C LEU A 57 5.31 0.40 0.23
N GLY A 58 5.60 1.11 1.34
CA GLY A 58 5.17 2.48 1.58
C GLY A 58 5.68 3.45 0.51
N LEU A 59 6.94 3.32 0.10
CA LEU A 59 7.51 4.13 -0.98
C LEU A 59 6.82 3.85 -2.34
N VAL A 60 6.57 2.58 -2.67
CA VAL A 60 5.85 2.21 -3.91
C VAL A 60 4.44 2.78 -3.89
N LEU A 61 3.71 2.64 -2.77
CA LEU A 61 2.35 3.18 -2.62
C LEU A 61 2.34 4.70 -2.80
N LYS A 62 3.22 5.42 -2.07
CA LYS A 62 3.39 6.88 -2.19
C LYS A 62 3.59 7.30 -3.64
N LYS A 63 4.57 6.72 -4.31
CA LYS A 63 4.91 7.06 -5.70
C LYS A 63 3.80 6.72 -6.69
N THR A 64 3.10 5.61 -6.47
CA THR A 64 1.98 5.21 -7.33
C THR A 64 0.80 6.17 -7.18
N LEU A 65 0.41 6.50 -5.94
CA LEU A 65 -0.75 7.36 -5.68
C LEU A 65 -0.49 8.84 -6.03
N LEU A 66 0.71 9.35 -5.75
CA LEU A 66 1.00 10.78 -5.89
C LEU A 66 1.73 11.13 -7.20
N GLU A 67 2.54 10.22 -7.76
CA GLU A 67 3.40 10.51 -8.90
C GLU A 67 3.11 9.60 -10.11
N ARG A 68 2.04 8.80 -10.04
CA ARG A 68 1.64 7.85 -11.10
C ARG A 68 2.80 6.92 -11.51
N TYR A 69 3.57 6.47 -10.54
CA TYR A 69 4.68 5.56 -10.79
C TYR A 69 4.17 4.24 -11.36
N THR A 70 4.68 3.88 -12.54
CA THR A 70 4.30 2.67 -13.28
C THR A 70 5.55 1.98 -13.81
N ALA A 71 6.09 1.01 -13.08
CA ALA A 71 7.14 0.15 -13.62
C ALA A 71 6.63 -1.28 -13.70
N PRO A 72 6.90 -2.01 -14.82
CA PRO A 72 6.42 -3.38 -14.97
C PRO A 72 7.06 -4.31 -13.95
N ILE A 73 6.40 -5.43 -13.67
CA ILE A 73 6.95 -6.55 -12.90
C ILE A 73 7.48 -7.63 -13.85
N ILE A 74 8.19 -8.63 -13.32
CA ILE A 74 8.59 -9.81 -14.08
C ILE A 74 7.85 -11.02 -13.52
N VAL A 75 7.19 -11.75 -14.41
CA VAL A 75 6.32 -12.89 -14.10
C VAL A 75 6.73 -14.11 -14.92
N ILE A 76 6.79 -15.28 -14.29
CA ILE A 76 6.87 -16.56 -15.00
C ILE A 76 5.47 -17.17 -15.09
N MET A 77 5.05 -17.48 -16.29
CA MET A 77 3.92 -18.37 -16.55
C MET A 77 4.45 -19.79 -16.54
N GLY A 78 4.19 -20.49 -15.43
CA GLY A 78 4.73 -21.81 -15.16
C GLY A 78 3.70 -22.93 -15.35
N HIS A 79 3.86 -24.00 -14.57
CA HIS A 79 3.01 -25.18 -14.62
C HIS A 79 1.51 -24.84 -14.48
N ALA A 80 0.68 -25.45 -15.31
CA ALA A 80 -0.75 -25.24 -15.38
C ALA A 80 -1.17 -23.76 -15.63
N GLY A 81 -0.30 -22.98 -16.30
CA GLY A 81 -0.57 -21.58 -16.60
C GLY A 81 -0.55 -20.62 -15.40
N LYS A 82 -0.10 -21.10 -14.22
CA LYS A 82 0.02 -20.24 -13.03
C LYS A 82 1.04 -19.13 -13.25
N LEU A 83 0.76 -17.95 -12.71
CA LEU A 83 1.57 -16.73 -12.87
C LEU A 83 2.34 -16.44 -11.57
N TYR A 84 3.67 -16.55 -11.61
CA TYR A 84 4.55 -16.37 -10.47
C TYR A 84 5.34 -15.08 -10.57
N VAL A 85 5.22 -14.20 -9.58
CA VAL A 85 6.01 -12.97 -9.51
C VAL A 85 7.46 -13.32 -9.16
N ILE A 86 8.40 -12.87 -9.99
CA ILE A 86 9.85 -13.06 -9.78
C ILE A 86 10.53 -11.75 -9.37
N ASP A 87 10.14 -10.62 -9.97
CA ASP A 87 10.56 -9.28 -9.54
C ASP A 87 9.36 -8.34 -9.48
N GLY A 88 9.35 -7.48 -8.47
CA GLY A 88 8.32 -6.46 -8.31
C GLY A 88 7.14 -6.84 -7.42
N HIS A 89 7.32 -7.73 -6.45
CA HIS A 89 6.30 -8.14 -5.48
C HIS A 89 5.60 -6.95 -4.79
N HIS A 90 6.35 -5.92 -4.35
CA HIS A 90 5.78 -4.71 -3.77
C HIS A 90 4.86 -3.97 -4.75
N ARG A 91 5.28 -3.88 -6.03
CA ARG A 91 4.47 -3.26 -7.10
C ARG A 91 3.19 -4.05 -7.34
N ALA A 92 3.30 -5.38 -7.44
CA ALA A 92 2.14 -6.26 -7.63
C ALA A 92 1.09 -6.08 -6.51
N LEU A 93 1.52 -6.00 -5.25
CA LEU A 93 0.61 -5.76 -4.12
C LEU A 93 -0.04 -4.37 -4.20
N VAL A 94 0.71 -3.32 -4.52
CA VAL A 94 0.14 -1.97 -4.67
C VAL A 94 -0.87 -1.92 -5.82
N TYR A 95 -0.57 -2.53 -6.97
CA TYR A 95 -1.54 -2.61 -8.07
C TYR A 95 -2.83 -3.34 -7.67
N ALA A 96 -2.72 -4.39 -6.86
CA ALA A 96 -3.89 -5.07 -6.33
C ALA A 96 -4.73 -4.17 -5.41
N TRP A 97 -4.08 -3.36 -4.58
CA TRP A 97 -4.76 -2.38 -3.71
C TRP A 97 -5.48 -1.30 -4.49
N ILE A 98 -4.86 -0.74 -5.54
CA ILE A 98 -5.51 0.31 -6.35
C ILE A 98 -6.48 -0.25 -7.39
N ARG A 99 -6.62 -1.58 -7.47
CA ARG A 99 -7.51 -2.29 -8.42
C ARG A 99 -7.19 -2.02 -9.89
N GLU A 100 -5.90 -1.86 -10.20
CA GLU A 100 -5.42 -1.70 -11.56
C GLU A 100 -4.70 -2.96 -12.06
N LYS A 101 -4.74 -3.19 -13.39
CA LYS A 101 -3.96 -4.25 -14.00
C LYS A 101 -2.47 -3.94 -13.91
N THR A 102 -1.69 -4.93 -13.54
CA THR A 102 -0.24 -4.82 -13.40
C THR A 102 0.45 -4.96 -14.75
N PRO A 103 1.25 -3.98 -15.21
CA PRO A 103 2.11 -4.18 -16.37
C PRO A 103 3.21 -5.19 -16.02
N ALA A 104 3.36 -6.23 -16.83
CA ALA A 104 4.26 -7.34 -16.56
C ALA A 104 4.98 -7.82 -17.80
N PHE A 105 6.28 -8.09 -17.71
CA PHE A 105 6.97 -8.93 -18.67
C PHE A 105 6.74 -10.40 -18.30
N VAL A 106 6.18 -11.17 -19.23
CA VAL A 106 5.80 -12.57 -19.01
C VAL A 106 6.80 -13.49 -19.71
N ILE A 107 7.43 -14.38 -18.94
CA ILE A 107 8.30 -15.46 -19.42
C ILE A 107 7.50 -16.76 -19.32
N ASN A 108 7.36 -17.50 -20.40
CA ASN A 108 6.72 -18.81 -20.39
C ASN A 108 7.75 -19.89 -20.10
N ILE A 109 7.51 -20.68 -19.07
CA ILE A 109 8.31 -21.87 -18.69
C ILE A 109 7.32 -22.92 -18.15
N PRO A 110 6.74 -23.77 -19.01
CA PRO A 110 5.71 -24.72 -18.59
C PRO A 110 6.13 -25.69 -17.48
N SER A 111 7.42 -26.00 -17.40
CA SER A 111 8.00 -26.86 -16.36
C SER A 111 8.27 -26.15 -15.03
N TYR A 112 8.19 -24.80 -14.97
CA TYR A 112 8.54 -24.05 -13.78
C TYR A 112 7.57 -24.32 -12.62
N ARG A 113 8.14 -24.68 -11.48
CA ARG A 113 7.45 -24.82 -10.20
C ARG A 113 8.33 -24.19 -9.12
N PRO A 114 7.95 -23.07 -8.50
CA PRO A 114 8.71 -22.50 -7.39
C PRO A 114 8.62 -23.42 -6.16
N ILE A 115 9.66 -23.38 -5.32
CA ILE A 115 9.67 -24.11 -4.04
C ILE A 115 8.56 -23.59 -3.13
N ASN A 116 8.41 -22.27 -3.07
CA ASN A 116 7.41 -21.61 -2.27
C ASN A 116 6.49 -20.76 -3.17
N GLN A 117 5.20 -20.76 -2.83
CA GLN A 117 4.19 -19.93 -3.49
C GLN A 117 3.19 -19.45 -2.45
N TYR A 118 2.85 -18.18 -2.50
CA TYR A 118 1.93 -17.52 -1.57
C TYR A 118 0.86 -16.78 -2.36
N SER A 119 -0.39 -16.85 -1.92
CA SER A 119 -1.39 -15.95 -2.45
C SER A 119 -1.10 -14.53 -1.96
N ILE A 120 -1.58 -13.53 -2.70
CA ILE A 120 -1.37 -12.13 -2.33
C ILE A 120 -1.88 -11.79 -0.93
N ILE A 121 -2.92 -12.50 -0.45
CA ILE A 121 -3.50 -12.28 0.87
C ILE A 121 -2.66 -12.88 2.00
N ASP A 122 -1.76 -13.81 1.72
CA ASP A 122 -0.95 -14.50 2.73
C ASP A 122 0.43 -13.86 2.93
N VAL A 123 0.82 -12.93 2.05
CA VAL A 123 2.11 -12.22 2.14
C VAL A 123 2.15 -11.36 3.40
N LYS A 124 3.26 -11.37 4.12
CA LYS A 124 3.48 -10.62 5.37
C LYS A 124 4.41 -9.43 5.18
N LEU A 125 4.44 -8.50 6.14
CA LEU A 125 5.39 -7.38 6.12
C LEU A 125 6.52 -7.59 7.11
N LEU A 126 7.73 -7.21 6.69
CA LEU A 126 8.89 -7.00 7.55
C LEU A 126 9.07 -5.50 7.77
N ASN A 127 9.31 -5.14 9.02
CA ASN A 127 9.59 -3.75 9.40
C ASN A 127 11.11 -3.59 9.59
N PRO A 128 11.80 -2.84 8.70
CA PRO A 128 13.19 -2.49 8.90
C PRO A 128 13.40 -1.71 10.20
N LEU A 129 14.60 -1.85 10.83
CA LEU A 129 14.95 -1.12 12.04
C LEU A 129 15.13 0.38 11.77
N ASP A 130 15.77 0.72 10.65
CA ASP A 130 16.13 2.09 10.27
C ASP A 130 15.26 2.58 9.11
N THR A 131 14.09 3.12 9.45
CA THR A 131 13.18 3.71 8.46
C THR A 131 13.51 5.19 8.25
N PRO A 132 13.69 5.67 7.00
CA PRO A 132 13.79 7.09 6.71
C PRO A 132 12.57 7.87 7.20
N LEU A 133 12.81 9.05 7.81
CA LEU A 133 11.74 9.86 8.42
C LEU A 133 10.61 10.18 7.42
N GLU A 134 10.95 10.44 6.17
CA GLU A 134 10.00 10.74 5.09
C GLU A 134 9.12 9.55 4.69
N LEU A 135 9.44 8.35 5.16
CA LEU A 135 8.66 7.12 4.89
C LEU A 135 7.89 6.62 6.10
N LEU A 136 8.13 7.17 7.31
CA LEU A 136 7.50 6.67 8.53
C LEU A 136 5.97 6.66 8.45
N THR A 137 5.36 7.73 7.94
CA THR A 137 3.91 7.80 7.78
C THR A 137 3.40 6.75 6.80
N TRP A 138 4.05 6.60 5.67
CA TRP A 138 3.66 5.64 4.64
C TRP A 138 3.86 4.19 5.07
N ARG A 139 4.97 3.90 5.77
CA ARG A 139 5.20 2.61 6.43
C ARG A 139 4.09 2.28 7.42
N HIS A 140 3.72 3.26 8.27
CA HIS A 140 2.65 3.06 9.25
C HIS A 140 1.33 2.73 8.56
N MET A 141 0.97 3.47 7.52
CA MET A 141 -0.24 3.23 6.73
C MET A 141 -0.28 1.82 6.13
N VAL A 142 0.79 1.39 5.45
CA VAL A 142 0.82 0.06 4.83
C VAL A 142 0.76 -1.06 5.86
N ASN A 143 1.36 -0.86 7.04
CA ASN A 143 1.26 -1.82 8.15
C ASN A 143 -0.18 -1.96 8.66
N ILE A 144 -0.90 -0.85 8.84
CA ILE A 144 -2.31 -0.87 9.27
C ILE A 144 -3.18 -1.56 8.22
N ILE A 145 -3.06 -1.16 6.95
CA ILE A 145 -3.84 -1.77 5.86
C ILE A 145 -3.59 -3.27 5.84
N ARG A 146 -2.30 -3.68 5.84
CA ARG A 146 -1.94 -5.10 5.75
C ARG A 146 -2.38 -5.90 6.96
N PHE A 147 -2.26 -5.35 8.16
CA PHE A 147 -2.77 -5.98 9.38
C PHE A 147 -4.28 -6.27 9.27
N LEU A 148 -5.06 -5.28 8.84
CA LEU A 148 -6.51 -5.44 8.68
C LEU A 148 -6.87 -6.45 7.57
N GLU A 149 -6.13 -6.47 6.47
CA GLU A 149 -6.30 -7.50 5.42
C GLU A 149 -6.09 -8.90 5.96
N LEU A 150 -5.03 -9.12 6.74
CA LEU A 150 -4.71 -10.42 7.32
C LEU A 150 -5.75 -10.87 8.34
N VAL A 151 -6.26 -9.94 9.16
CA VAL A 151 -7.34 -10.22 10.13
C VAL A 151 -8.65 -10.59 9.44
N HIS A 152 -9.04 -9.81 8.43
CA HIS A 152 -10.33 -9.99 7.75
C HIS A 152 -10.27 -10.94 6.53
N LYS A 153 -9.08 -11.43 6.16
CA LYS A 153 -8.85 -12.28 4.98
C LYS A 153 -9.43 -11.67 3.69
N THR A 154 -9.32 -10.35 3.57
CA THR A 154 -9.90 -9.57 2.47
C THR A 154 -8.87 -8.55 1.98
N LEU A 155 -8.67 -8.50 0.67
CA LEU A 155 -7.76 -7.55 0.05
C LEU A 155 -8.37 -6.15 0.02
N ALA A 156 -7.65 -5.15 0.51
CA ALA A 156 -8.08 -3.77 0.53
C ALA A 156 -8.21 -3.20 -0.89
N LYS A 157 -9.14 -2.23 -1.05
CA LYS A 157 -9.09 -1.25 -2.12
C LYS A 157 -8.52 0.03 -1.54
N VAL A 158 -7.50 0.61 -2.18
CA VAL A 158 -6.78 1.80 -1.70
C VAL A 158 -6.76 2.87 -2.80
N TRP A 159 -7.02 4.13 -2.44
CA TRP A 159 -6.91 5.28 -3.35
C TRP A 159 -6.49 6.54 -2.60
N PHE A 160 -6.18 7.59 -3.33
CA PHE A 160 -5.89 8.90 -2.78
C PHE A 160 -7.04 9.85 -3.08
N ASP A 161 -7.44 10.66 -2.09
CA ASP A 161 -8.52 11.63 -2.23
C ASP A 161 -8.29 12.87 -1.36
N LYS A 162 -9.02 13.95 -1.68
CA LYS A 162 -9.16 15.14 -0.84
C LYS A 162 -10.54 15.12 -0.21
N LEU A 163 -10.58 14.95 1.10
CA LEU A 163 -11.83 14.81 1.84
C LEU A 163 -12.15 16.09 2.63
N GLU A 164 -13.41 16.50 2.59
CA GLU A 164 -13.91 17.55 3.47
C GLU A 164 -13.86 17.09 4.92
N ILE A 165 -13.32 17.95 5.80
CA ILE A 165 -13.16 17.60 7.23
C ILE A 165 -14.51 17.32 7.89
N THR A 166 -15.58 17.98 7.45
CA THR A 166 -16.96 17.79 7.95
C THR A 166 -17.51 16.39 7.69
N ARG A 167 -16.96 15.66 6.71
CA ARG A 167 -17.33 14.28 6.38
C ARG A 167 -16.52 13.24 7.15
N LEU A 168 -15.52 13.66 7.91
CA LEU A 168 -14.63 12.76 8.64
C LEU A 168 -15.18 12.44 10.03
N ILE A 169 -15.09 11.17 10.39
CA ILE A 169 -15.47 10.67 11.71
C ILE A 169 -14.21 10.23 12.44
N PRO A 170 -13.91 10.80 13.65
CA PRO A 170 -12.77 10.35 14.42
C PRO A 170 -12.99 8.95 15.00
N THR A 171 -11.92 8.18 15.14
CA THR A 171 -11.94 6.89 15.85
C THR A 171 -11.29 6.97 17.23
N GLN A 172 -10.90 8.17 17.67
CA GLN A 172 -10.32 8.46 18.99
C GLN A 172 -11.10 9.60 19.65
N VAL A 173 -11.23 9.54 20.97
CA VAL A 173 -11.97 10.53 21.77
C VAL A 173 -11.06 11.65 22.28
N LEU A 174 -9.76 11.34 22.55
CA LEU A 174 -8.82 12.27 23.16
C LEU A 174 -7.71 12.69 22.20
N TYR A 175 -7.44 13.99 22.14
CA TYR A 175 -6.36 14.61 21.37
C TYR A 175 -5.44 15.39 22.33
N LYS A 176 -4.12 15.30 22.13
CA LYS A 176 -3.18 16.14 22.89
C LYS A 176 -3.15 17.54 22.28
N ALA A 177 -3.76 18.53 22.94
CA ALA A 177 -3.87 19.91 22.47
C ALA A 177 -2.50 20.52 22.08
N GLU A 178 -1.44 20.28 22.86
CA GLU A 178 -0.09 20.72 22.52
C GLU A 178 0.40 20.21 21.16
N ARG A 179 0.03 18.98 20.78
CA ARG A 179 0.37 18.42 19.47
C ARG A 179 -0.44 19.04 18.35
N VAL A 180 -1.66 19.47 18.62
CA VAL A 180 -2.52 20.15 17.64
C VAL A 180 -1.98 21.55 17.34
N LEU A 181 -1.64 22.30 18.38
CA LEU A 181 -1.23 23.73 18.26
C LEU A 181 0.21 23.89 17.73
N ASN A 182 1.14 23.02 18.17
CA ASN A 182 2.58 23.15 17.91
C ASN A 182 3.05 22.44 16.62
N ARG A 183 2.21 21.64 15.96
CA ARG A 183 2.63 20.90 14.78
C ARG A 183 2.73 21.83 13.56
N ARG A 184 3.94 21.98 13.01
CA ARG A 184 4.10 22.45 11.62
C ARG A 184 3.22 21.53 10.76
N SER A 185 2.46 22.11 9.84
CA SER A 185 1.58 21.36 8.92
C SER A 185 2.38 20.22 8.27
N SER A 186 2.14 18.98 8.70
CA SER A 186 2.71 17.82 8.03
C SER A 186 2.09 17.75 6.63
N VAL A 187 2.93 17.63 5.61
CA VAL A 187 2.50 17.50 4.22
C VAL A 187 1.97 16.08 3.92
N ASP A 188 2.15 15.15 4.88
CA ASP A 188 1.71 13.76 4.69
C ASP A 188 0.19 13.64 4.77
N PRO A 189 -0.42 12.82 3.91
CA PRO A 189 -1.86 12.53 3.97
C PRO A 189 -2.24 11.82 5.28
N ILE A 190 -3.52 11.90 5.66
CA ILE A 190 -4.09 11.06 6.72
C ILE A 190 -4.43 9.66 6.18
N LEU A 191 -4.68 8.69 7.07
CA LEU A 191 -5.23 7.39 6.71
C LEU A 191 -6.69 7.30 7.10
N THR A 192 -7.56 7.01 6.13
CA THR A 192 -9.01 6.97 6.32
C THR A 192 -9.58 5.64 5.84
N TYR A 193 -10.47 5.07 6.63
CA TYR A 193 -11.25 3.88 6.27
C TYR A 193 -12.63 4.30 5.76
N GLN A 194 -13.02 3.83 4.58
CA GLN A 194 -14.39 4.02 4.09
C GLN A 194 -15.25 2.80 4.43
N PHE A 195 -16.40 3.06 5.06
CA PHE A 195 -17.43 2.06 5.27
C PHE A 195 -18.81 2.65 4.93
N GLY A 196 -19.48 2.07 3.93
CA GLY A 196 -20.64 2.74 3.32
C GLY A 196 -20.24 4.09 2.71
N ASP A 197 -21.01 5.13 3.04
CA ASP A 197 -20.76 6.51 2.61
C ASP A 197 -19.95 7.34 3.63
N GLU A 198 -19.51 6.71 4.72
CA GLU A 198 -18.83 7.37 5.83
C GLU A 198 -17.29 7.14 5.77
N TYR A 199 -16.54 8.15 6.23
CA TYR A 199 -15.07 8.16 6.25
C TYR A 199 -14.55 8.25 7.68
N TYR A 200 -13.85 7.22 8.14
CA TYR A 200 -13.34 7.09 9.52
C TYR A 200 -11.83 7.32 9.54
N VAL A 201 -11.35 8.29 10.30
CA VAL A 201 -9.93 8.58 10.43
C VAL A 201 -9.27 7.47 11.26
N ILE A 202 -8.35 6.73 10.67
CA ILE A 202 -7.60 5.67 11.35
C ILE A 202 -6.27 6.19 11.88
N ASP A 203 -5.58 7.02 11.08
CA ASP A 203 -4.37 7.74 11.51
C ASP A 203 -4.40 9.17 11.00
N GLY A 204 -3.87 10.08 11.83
CA GLY A 204 -3.77 11.50 11.49
C GLY A 204 -4.82 12.40 12.15
N HIS A 205 -5.52 11.96 13.20
CA HIS A 205 -6.48 12.76 13.95
C HIS A 205 -5.97 14.14 14.33
N THR A 206 -4.71 14.23 14.82
CA THR A 206 -4.07 15.53 15.15
C THR A 206 -3.93 16.44 13.93
N ARG A 207 -3.72 15.87 12.73
CA ARG A 207 -3.64 16.63 11.47
C ARG A 207 -5.01 17.20 11.09
N VAL A 208 -6.07 16.39 11.25
CA VAL A 208 -7.46 16.82 11.03
C VAL A 208 -7.80 17.94 11.99
N CYS A 209 -7.56 17.77 13.29
CA CYS A 209 -7.80 18.79 14.31
C CYS A 209 -7.02 20.09 14.02
N ASN A 210 -5.74 20.01 13.70
CA ASN A 210 -4.93 21.18 13.37
C ASN A 210 -5.53 21.96 12.19
N LYS A 211 -5.98 21.23 11.16
CA LYS A 211 -6.59 21.87 9.98
C LYS A 211 -7.95 22.46 10.28
N LEU A 212 -8.77 21.77 11.08
CA LEU A 212 -10.08 22.27 11.51
C LEU A 212 -9.97 23.57 12.34
N VAL A 213 -9.04 23.60 13.31
CA VAL A 213 -8.78 24.79 14.15
C VAL A 213 -8.34 25.98 13.30
N LYS A 214 -7.53 25.74 12.27
CA LYS A 214 -7.06 26.78 11.31
C LYS A 214 -8.11 27.16 10.26
N GLY A 215 -9.31 26.61 10.31
CA GLY A 215 -10.38 26.93 9.35
C GLY A 215 -10.23 26.27 7.98
N GLY A 216 -9.40 25.24 7.86
CA GLY A 216 -9.24 24.49 6.61
C GLY A 216 -10.42 23.56 6.32
N GLY A 217 -10.87 23.49 5.05
CA GLY A 217 -12.04 22.70 4.62
C GLY A 217 -11.72 21.27 4.21
N GLU A 218 -10.59 21.04 3.52
CA GLU A 218 -10.23 19.73 2.96
C GLU A 218 -8.89 19.22 3.46
N ILE A 219 -8.71 17.90 3.47
CA ILE A 219 -7.45 17.25 3.84
C ILE A 219 -7.14 16.09 2.90
N GLU A 220 -5.87 15.96 2.54
CA GLU A 220 -5.37 14.86 1.74
C GLU A 220 -5.41 13.56 2.54
N SER A 221 -5.94 12.50 1.93
CA SER A 221 -6.12 11.19 2.56
C SER A 221 -5.70 10.06 1.64
N VAL A 222 -5.03 9.08 2.20
CA VAL A 222 -5.00 7.72 1.67
C VAL A 222 -6.24 7.02 2.22
N VAL A 223 -7.20 6.76 1.36
CA VAL A 223 -8.46 6.09 1.70
C VAL A 223 -8.33 4.62 1.41
N PHE A 224 -8.86 3.77 2.28
CA PHE A 224 -8.96 2.34 1.99
C PHE A 224 -10.28 1.76 2.50
N THR A 225 -10.68 0.64 1.92
CA THR A 225 -11.83 -0.15 2.37
C THR A 225 -11.58 -1.64 2.20
N LEU A 226 -12.14 -2.43 3.10
CA LEU A 226 -12.25 -3.89 3.00
C LEU A 226 -13.68 -4.33 2.63
N GLY A 227 -14.62 -3.39 2.56
CA GLY A 227 -16.04 -3.68 2.34
C GLY A 227 -16.75 -4.30 3.55
N VAL A 228 -16.10 -4.36 4.73
CA VAL A 228 -16.65 -4.90 5.97
C VAL A 228 -16.55 -3.89 7.10
N GLU A 229 -17.42 -3.97 8.11
CA GLU A 229 -17.30 -3.11 9.30
C GLU A 229 -16.20 -3.64 10.22
N ILE A 230 -15.15 -2.83 10.43
CA ILE A 230 -14.07 -3.15 11.38
C ILE A 230 -14.41 -2.65 12.79
N GLY A 231 -13.87 -3.29 13.84
CA GLY A 231 -14.24 -3.03 15.23
C GLY A 231 -14.11 -1.57 15.67
N ILE A 232 -13.03 -0.89 15.25
CA ILE A 232 -12.80 0.53 15.59
C ILE A 232 -13.87 1.46 14.95
N VAL A 233 -14.32 1.14 13.73
CA VAL A 233 -15.39 1.87 13.01
C VAL A 233 -16.73 1.67 13.72
N ARG A 234 -17.05 0.42 14.09
CA ARG A 234 -18.27 0.12 14.87
C ARG A 234 -18.31 0.92 16.15
N ASN A 235 -17.21 0.94 16.91
CA ASN A 235 -17.14 1.69 18.17
C ASN A 235 -17.33 3.20 17.95
N ALA A 236 -16.64 3.80 16.96
CA ALA A 236 -16.78 5.22 16.66
C ALA A 236 -18.23 5.60 16.28
N ARG A 237 -18.89 4.75 15.51
CA ARG A 237 -20.31 4.94 15.12
C ARG A 237 -21.25 4.83 16.32
N LEU A 238 -21.06 3.84 17.19
CA LEU A 238 -21.91 3.66 18.38
C LEU A 238 -21.80 4.83 19.36
N ILE A 239 -20.61 5.42 19.50
CA ILE A 239 -20.39 6.57 20.39
C ILE A 239 -20.84 7.89 19.74
N GLY A 240 -21.01 7.92 18.41
CA GLY A 240 -21.41 9.12 17.67
C GLY A 240 -20.32 10.20 17.63
N LEU A 241 -19.06 9.79 17.52
CA LEU A 241 -17.92 10.72 17.51
C LEU A 241 -17.99 11.70 16.33
N ARG A 242 -17.58 12.96 16.58
CA ARG A 242 -17.45 14.02 15.56
C ARG A 242 -16.19 14.85 15.83
N PHE A 243 -15.62 15.44 14.77
CA PHE A 243 -14.57 16.45 14.91
C PHE A 243 -15.23 17.81 15.19
N GLU A 244 -14.93 18.38 16.36
CA GLU A 244 -15.39 19.71 16.78
C GLU A 244 -14.17 20.53 17.18
N LYS A 245 -14.22 21.87 16.97
CA LYS A 245 -13.10 22.75 17.32
C LYS A 245 -12.79 22.69 18.81
N GLU A 246 -13.84 22.64 19.64
CA GLU A 246 -13.77 22.58 21.10
C GLU A 246 -13.05 21.31 21.55
N THR A 247 -13.42 20.15 21.00
CA THR A 247 -12.79 18.86 21.35
C THR A 247 -11.35 18.77 20.85
N CYS A 248 -11.01 19.46 19.76
CA CYS A 248 -9.65 19.54 19.23
C CYS A 248 -8.72 20.45 20.05
N THR A 249 -9.24 21.32 20.93
CA THR A 249 -8.47 22.31 21.70
C THR A 249 -8.46 22.08 23.21
N GLN A 250 -9.32 21.19 23.73
CA GLN A 250 -9.52 20.94 25.18
C GLN A 250 -8.74 19.75 25.74
N GLY A 251 -7.92 19.03 24.95
CA GLY A 251 -7.17 17.85 25.38
C GLY A 251 -5.77 18.12 25.95
#